data_ca7ba56727470adc2effa1aa80d7d774
#
_entry.id   ca7ba56727470adc2effa1aa80d7d774
#
_cell.length_a   1.000
_cell.length_b   1.000
_cell.length_c   1.000
_cell.angle_alpha   90.00
_cell.angle_beta   90.00
_cell.angle_gamma   90.00
#
_symmetry.space_group_name_H-M   'P 1'
#
loop_
_entity.id
_entity.type
_entity.pdbx_description
1 polymer ?
#
loop_
_entity_poly.entity_id
_entity_poly.type
_entity_poly.pdbx_seq_one_letter_code
_entity_poly.pdbx_strand_id
1 'polypeptide(L)'
;MRLSMKFRFIFKVIAIVYSSFLFAQNGILNVGFDIDDTVLFSRDVFLNLPEDKRNPTDWGWINSHDDDYSQLMTPTVDLIHFFHKNGHNIFFITARSKPKGKNLANFLTDKLFFPVEVNKNLFFSPRE
;
A
#
# COMPACT_ATOMS: atom_id res chain seq x y z
N MET A 1 42.06 36.88 12.71
CA MET A 1 42.37 36.16 11.47
C MET A 1 41.17 36.24 10.52
N ARG A 2 41.25 37.05 9.43
CA ARG A 2 40.13 37.14 8.48
C ARG A 2 40.22 35.96 7.51
N LEU A 3 39.31 35.00 7.59
CA LEU A 3 39.19 33.94 6.60
C LEU A 3 38.96 34.54 5.20
N SER A 4 39.69 34.06 4.19
CA SER A 4 39.55 34.52 2.81
C SER A 4 38.09 34.29 2.33
N MET A 5 37.61 35.16 1.44
CA MET A 5 36.25 35.14 0.91
C MET A 5 35.92 33.80 0.24
N LYS A 6 36.91 33.15 -0.39
CA LYS A 6 36.77 31.79 -0.97
C LYS A 6 36.47 30.71 0.08
N PHE A 7 37.12 30.80 1.25
CA PHE A 7 36.92 29.83 2.35
C PHE A 7 35.53 29.98 2.98
N ARG A 8 35.03 31.22 3.09
CA ARG A 8 33.65 31.49 3.59
C ARG A 8 32.57 30.96 2.65
N PHE A 9 32.81 30.99 1.32
CA PHE A 9 31.90 30.47 0.31
C PHE A 9 31.84 28.93 0.38
N ILE A 10 32.99 28.26 0.43
CA ILE A 10 33.09 26.80 0.55
C ILE A 10 32.39 26.31 1.81
N PHE A 11 32.58 26.98 2.94
CA PHE A 11 31.90 26.60 4.21
C PHE A 11 30.38 26.72 4.12
N LYS A 12 29.84 27.74 3.45
CA LYS A 12 28.41 27.90 3.23
C LYS A 12 27.85 26.83 2.32
N VAL A 13 28.52 26.44 1.26
CA VAL A 13 28.09 25.36 0.35
C VAL A 13 28.10 24.02 1.07
N ILE A 14 29.13 23.71 1.85
CA ILE A 14 29.21 22.49 2.66
C ILE A 14 28.07 22.46 3.68
N ALA A 15 27.78 23.56 4.38
CA ALA A 15 26.71 23.64 5.35
C ALA A 15 25.31 23.42 4.72
N ILE A 16 25.07 23.95 3.52
CA ILE A 16 23.82 23.76 2.77
C ILE A 16 23.68 22.29 2.32
N VAL A 17 24.75 21.69 1.79
CA VAL A 17 24.73 20.27 1.41
C VAL A 17 24.52 19.36 2.61
N TYR A 18 25.16 19.65 3.75
CA TYR A 18 25.02 18.88 4.98
C TYR A 18 23.62 19.02 5.59
N SER A 19 23.02 20.22 5.58
CA SER A 19 21.64 20.41 6.03
C SER A 19 20.64 19.70 5.14
N SER A 20 20.84 19.72 3.83
CA SER A 20 20.00 18.96 2.88
C SER A 20 20.09 17.45 3.12
N PHE A 21 21.26 16.93 3.50
CA PHE A 21 21.47 15.52 3.83
C PHE A 21 20.81 15.12 5.17
N LEU A 22 20.78 16.02 6.16
CA LEU A 22 20.10 15.80 7.46
C LEU A 22 18.58 15.82 7.32
N PHE A 23 18.00 16.57 6.39
CA PHE A 23 16.57 16.56 6.07
C PHE A 23 16.15 15.36 5.23
N ALA A 24 17.08 14.65 4.58
CA ALA A 24 16.84 13.45 3.79
C ALA A 24 16.80 12.16 4.63
N GLN A 25 16.96 12.20 5.95
CA GLN A 25 16.67 11.08 6.84
C GLN A 25 15.16 11.03 7.12
N ASN A 26 14.37 10.86 6.05
CA ASN A 26 12.98 10.46 6.19
C ASN A 26 12.98 9.04 6.77
N GLY A 27 12.55 8.90 8.01
CA GLY A 27 12.39 7.59 8.64
C GLY A 27 11.49 6.70 7.79
N ILE A 28 11.66 5.38 7.90
CA ILE A 28 10.78 4.41 7.23
C ILE A 28 9.36 4.60 7.77
N LEU A 29 8.42 4.93 6.90
CA LEU A 29 7.00 5.05 7.24
C LEU A 29 6.31 3.69 7.15
N ASN A 30 5.30 3.49 7.96
CA ASN A 30 4.32 2.43 7.84
C ASN A 30 3.06 3.03 7.20
N VAL A 31 2.80 2.69 5.93
CA VAL A 31 1.70 3.27 5.16
C VAL A 31 0.63 2.22 4.97
N GLY A 32 -0.58 2.48 5.47
CA GLY A 32 -1.74 1.60 5.37
C GLY A 32 -2.69 2.05 4.26
N PHE A 33 -3.18 1.10 3.48
CA PHE A 33 -4.20 1.30 2.46
C PHE A 33 -5.40 0.41 2.73
N ASP A 34 -6.60 0.97 2.67
CA ASP A 34 -7.83 0.20 2.60
C ASP A 34 -7.95 -0.48 1.23
N ILE A 35 -8.66 -1.61 1.15
CA ILE A 35 -8.78 -2.38 -0.09
C ILE A 35 -9.95 -1.88 -0.94
N ASP A 36 -11.17 -2.00 -0.43
CA ASP A 36 -12.38 -1.76 -1.21
C ASP A 36 -12.59 -0.27 -1.47
N ASP A 37 -12.80 0.10 -2.73
CA ASP A 37 -12.95 1.47 -3.22
C ASP A 37 -11.75 2.41 -2.91
N THR A 38 -10.61 1.81 -2.54
CA THR A 38 -9.34 2.51 -2.32
C THR A 38 -8.23 1.95 -3.20
N VAL A 39 -7.86 0.67 -3.04
CA VAL A 39 -6.91 -0.04 -3.91
C VAL A 39 -7.64 -0.70 -5.06
N LEU A 40 -8.80 -1.30 -4.79
CA LEU A 40 -9.65 -1.99 -5.75
C LEU A 40 -10.97 -1.26 -5.92
N PHE A 41 -11.36 -1.02 -7.15
CA PHE A 41 -12.74 -0.78 -7.49
C PHE A 41 -13.46 -2.13 -7.48
N SER A 42 -14.05 -2.47 -6.35
CA SER A 42 -14.57 -3.81 -6.05
C SER A 42 -16.09 -3.93 -6.18
N ARG A 43 -16.77 -2.91 -6.69
CA ARG A 43 -18.23 -2.92 -6.86
C ARG A 43 -18.74 -4.19 -7.57
N ASP A 44 -18.07 -4.58 -8.64
CA ASP A 44 -18.58 -5.65 -9.49
C ASP A 44 -18.44 -7.04 -8.86
N VAL A 45 -17.44 -7.29 -8.02
CA VAL A 45 -17.35 -8.55 -7.27
C VAL A 45 -18.52 -8.70 -6.30
N PHE A 46 -18.99 -7.61 -5.67
CA PHE A 46 -20.15 -7.64 -4.80
C PHE A 46 -21.47 -7.79 -5.58
N LEU A 47 -21.58 -7.14 -6.73
CA LEU A 47 -22.79 -7.25 -7.56
C LEU A 47 -22.98 -8.64 -8.17
N ASN A 48 -21.87 -9.32 -8.50
CA ASN A 48 -21.89 -10.66 -9.07
C ASN A 48 -21.92 -11.78 -8.01
N LEU A 49 -21.94 -11.44 -6.73
CA LEU A 49 -22.09 -12.42 -5.65
C LEU A 49 -23.42 -13.19 -5.85
N PRO A 50 -23.38 -14.54 -5.95
CA PRO A 50 -24.58 -15.36 -6.09
C PRO A 50 -25.61 -15.08 -4.98
N GLU A 51 -26.89 -15.18 -5.32
CA GLU A 51 -27.97 -14.82 -4.39
C GLU A 51 -27.96 -15.68 -3.10
N ASP A 52 -27.70 -16.97 -3.24
CA ASP A 52 -27.54 -17.92 -2.13
C ASP A 52 -26.33 -17.63 -1.22
N LYS A 53 -25.41 -16.74 -1.65
CA LYS A 53 -24.19 -16.33 -0.95
C LYS A 53 -24.25 -14.91 -0.37
N ARG A 54 -25.38 -14.24 -0.48
CA ARG A 54 -25.52 -12.84 -0.04
C ARG A 54 -25.88 -12.70 1.43
N ASN A 55 -26.51 -13.68 2.03
CA ASN A 55 -26.97 -13.59 3.42
C ASN A 55 -26.81 -14.95 4.15
N PRO A 56 -25.78 -15.10 5.00
CA PRO A 56 -24.70 -14.16 5.23
C PRO A 56 -23.75 -14.03 4.02
N THR A 57 -23.08 -12.89 3.91
CA THR A 57 -22.11 -12.64 2.82
C THR A 57 -21.00 -13.70 2.81
N ASP A 58 -20.84 -14.43 1.70
CA ASP A 58 -19.73 -15.38 1.50
C ASP A 58 -18.45 -14.63 1.12
N TRP A 59 -17.70 -14.22 2.13
CA TRP A 59 -16.41 -13.55 1.96
C TRP A 59 -15.36 -14.42 1.27
N GLY A 60 -15.47 -15.74 1.41
CA GLY A 60 -14.58 -16.67 0.71
C GLY A 60 -14.80 -16.62 -0.79
N TRP A 61 -16.04 -16.47 -1.24
CA TRP A 61 -16.34 -16.26 -2.66
C TRP A 61 -15.76 -14.92 -3.15
N ILE A 62 -16.03 -13.82 -2.45
CA ILE A 62 -15.54 -12.49 -2.80
C ILE A 62 -14.01 -12.48 -2.91
N ASN A 63 -13.30 -12.93 -1.88
CA ASN A 63 -11.83 -12.99 -1.86
C ASN A 63 -11.21 -13.90 -2.94
N SER A 64 -12.03 -14.72 -3.61
CA SER A 64 -11.58 -15.64 -4.66
C SER A 64 -11.90 -15.15 -6.08
N HIS A 65 -12.68 -14.08 -6.23
CA HIS A 65 -13.17 -13.62 -7.53
C HIS A 65 -12.78 -12.14 -7.84
N ASP A 66 -11.85 -11.58 -7.08
CA ASP A 66 -11.33 -10.24 -7.39
C ASP A 66 -10.64 -10.19 -8.77
N ASP A 67 -9.99 -11.28 -9.19
CA ASP A 67 -9.34 -11.34 -10.50
C ASP A 67 -10.34 -11.28 -11.66
N ASP A 68 -11.57 -11.75 -11.43
CA ASP A 68 -12.65 -11.75 -12.44
C ASP A 68 -13.41 -10.42 -12.50
N TYR A 69 -13.55 -9.72 -11.34
CA TYR A 69 -14.53 -8.64 -11.22
C TYR A 69 -13.97 -7.34 -10.65
N SER A 70 -12.83 -7.35 -9.97
CA SER A 70 -12.26 -6.13 -9.38
C SER A 70 -11.21 -5.50 -10.28
N GLN A 71 -11.11 -4.17 -10.24
CA GLN A 71 -10.13 -3.40 -11.01
C GLN A 71 -9.25 -2.59 -10.06
N LEU A 72 -7.96 -2.46 -10.42
CA LEU A 72 -7.04 -1.60 -9.66
C LEU A 72 -7.40 -0.11 -9.85
N MET A 73 -7.37 0.63 -8.77
CA MET A 73 -7.48 2.09 -8.81
C MET A 73 -6.10 2.70 -9.08
N THR A 74 -5.84 3.05 -10.34
CA THR A 74 -4.54 3.52 -10.82
C THR A 74 -3.90 4.61 -9.94
N PRO A 75 -4.60 5.68 -9.51
CA PRO A 75 -3.96 6.70 -8.67
C PRO A 75 -3.45 6.16 -7.33
N THR A 76 -4.18 5.21 -6.73
CA THR A 76 -3.77 4.59 -5.46
C THR A 76 -2.60 3.63 -5.68
N VAL A 77 -2.61 2.88 -6.78
CA VAL A 77 -1.50 1.98 -7.15
C VAL A 77 -0.21 2.76 -7.38
N ASP A 78 -0.28 3.90 -8.06
CA ASP A 78 0.88 4.79 -8.28
C ASP A 78 1.45 5.28 -6.93
N LEU A 79 0.58 5.63 -5.99
CA LEU A 79 0.97 6.05 -4.65
C LEU A 79 1.61 4.89 -3.84
N ILE A 80 1.05 3.68 -3.94
CA ILE A 80 1.62 2.47 -3.33
C ILE A 80 3.03 2.23 -3.87
N HIS A 81 3.22 2.26 -5.19
CA HIS A 81 4.52 2.08 -5.82
C HIS A 81 5.50 3.19 -5.42
N PHE A 82 5.04 4.43 -5.32
CA PHE A 82 5.88 5.54 -4.84
C PHE A 82 6.43 5.26 -3.44
N PHE A 83 5.58 4.92 -2.49
CA PHE A 83 6.03 4.61 -1.13
C PHE A 83 6.92 3.37 -1.07
N HIS A 84 6.52 2.30 -1.74
CA HIS A 84 7.30 1.05 -1.79
C HIS A 84 8.69 1.27 -2.39
N LYS A 85 8.79 1.99 -3.51
CA LYS A 85 10.08 2.33 -4.16
C LYS A 85 10.99 3.17 -3.29
N ASN A 86 10.42 4.01 -2.42
CA ASN A 86 11.16 4.83 -1.46
C ASN A 86 11.49 4.10 -0.15
N GLY A 87 11.28 2.79 -0.06
CA GLY A 87 11.67 1.95 1.06
C GLY A 87 10.73 2.01 2.26
N HIS A 88 9.51 2.49 2.07
CA HIS A 88 8.49 2.49 3.12
C HIS A 88 7.77 1.15 3.22
N ASN A 89 7.25 0.82 4.40
CA ASN A 89 6.46 -0.40 4.61
C ASN A 89 5.02 -0.16 4.16
N ILE A 90 4.50 -1.08 3.34
CA ILE A 90 3.13 -1.02 2.84
C ILE A 90 2.28 -2.07 3.55
N PHE A 91 1.13 -1.65 4.06
CA PHE A 91 0.13 -2.49 4.71
C PHE A 91 -1.22 -2.32 4.04
N PHE A 92 -1.96 -3.40 3.94
CA PHE A 92 -3.34 -3.43 3.46
C PHE A 92 -4.26 -3.81 4.61
N ILE A 93 -5.37 -3.08 4.73
CA ILE A 93 -6.37 -3.28 5.77
C ILE A 93 -7.72 -3.39 5.06
N THR A 94 -8.51 -4.39 5.39
CA THR A 94 -9.84 -4.56 4.79
C THR A 94 -10.90 -4.88 5.82
N ALA A 95 -12.10 -4.36 5.58
CA ALA A 95 -13.30 -4.72 6.36
C ALA A 95 -13.85 -6.11 6.01
N ARG A 96 -13.32 -6.77 4.97
CA ARG A 96 -13.69 -8.13 4.60
C ARG A 96 -13.33 -9.11 5.71
N SER A 97 -14.06 -10.23 5.78
CA SER A 97 -13.65 -11.36 6.62
C SER A 97 -12.60 -12.23 5.91
N LYS A 98 -11.85 -12.98 6.69
CA LYS A 98 -10.63 -13.71 6.29
C LYS A 98 -10.82 -14.97 5.39
N PRO A 99 -12.00 -15.65 5.31
CA PRO A 99 -12.09 -16.88 4.51
C PRO A 99 -11.47 -16.70 3.12
N LYS A 100 -10.61 -17.65 2.73
CA LYS A 100 -9.82 -17.62 1.48
C LYS A 100 -9.01 -16.32 1.24
N GLY A 101 -8.67 -15.59 2.30
CA GLY A 101 -7.90 -14.33 2.21
C GLY A 101 -6.54 -14.49 1.52
N LYS A 102 -6.01 -15.71 1.43
CA LYS A 102 -4.81 -16.01 0.64
C LYS A 102 -5.01 -15.77 -0.87
N ASN A 103 -6.24 -15.93 -1.39
CA ASN A 103 -6.54 -15.66 -2.79
C ASN A 103 -6.46 -14.15 -3.07
N LEU A 104 -7.03 -13.32 -2.20
CA LEU A 104 -6.88 -11.86 -2.28
C LEU A 104 -5.40 -11.45 -2.17
N ALA A 105 -4.63 -12.06 -1.26
CA ALA A 105 -3.20 -11.79 -1.13
C ALA A 105 -2.43 -12.13 -2.41
N ASN A 106 -2.70 -13.27 -3.04
CA ASN A 106 -2.08 -13.66 -4.30
C ASN A 106 -2.46 -12.69 -5.42
N PHE A 107 -3.73 -12.34 -5.54
CA PHE A 107 -4.22 -11.36 -6.52
C PHE A 107 -3.49 -10.02 -6.38
N LEU A 108 -3.39 -9.49 -5.16
CA LEU A 108 -2.66 -8.23 -4.91
C LEU A 108 -1.16 -8.37 -5.19
N THR A 109 -0.55 -9.51 -4.85
CA THR A 109 0.87 -9.78 -5.17
C THR A 109 1.13 -9.70 -6.67
N ASP A 110 0.29 -10.35 -7.46
CA ASP A 110 0.43 -10.40 -8.92
C ASP A 110 0.20 -9.02 -9.56
N LYS A 111 -0.77 -8.27 -9.05
CA LYS A 111 -1.14 -6.96 -9.62
C LYS A 111 -0.22 -5.81 -9.15
N LEU A 112 0.33 -5.88 -7.96
CA LEU A 112 1.19 -4.83 -7.39
C LEU A 112 2.69 -5.10 -7.55
N PHE A 113 3.07 -6.31 -7.99
CA PHE A 113 4.45 -6.74 -8.22
C PHE A 113 5.35 -6.71 -6.97
N PHE A 114 4.78 -6.91 -5.78
CA PHE A 114 5.53 -7.17 -4.55
C PHE A 114 4.73 -8.08 -3.60
N PRO A 115 5.41 -8.81 -2.67
CA PRO A 115 4.74 -9.79 -1.83
C PRO A 115 3.67 -9.19 -0.91
N VAL A 116 2.45 -9.70 -1.02
CA VAL A 116 1.34 -9.43 -0.09
C VAL A 116 1.00 -10.72 0.63
N GLU A 117 1.04 -10.70 1.95
CA GLU A 117 0.90 -11.88 2.80
C GLU A 117 -0.10 -11.63 3.93
N VAL A 118 -1.02 -12.58 4.12
CA VAL A 118 -2.02 -12.53 5.20
C VAL A 118 -1.32 -12.54 6.56
N ASN A 119 -1.75 -11.69 7.47
CA ASN A 119 -1.20 -11.45 8.82
C ASN A 119 0.24 -10.89 8.85
N LYS A 120 0.80 -10.49 7.72
CA LYS A 120 2.10 -9.82 7.65
C LYS A 120 1.93 -8.37 7.19
N ASN A 121 1.35 -8.17 6.02
CA ASN A 121 1.02 -6.87 5.47
C ASN A 121 -0.40 -6.79 4.86
N LEU A 122 -1.20 -7.85 4.99
CA LEU A 122 -2.64 -7.85 4.69
C LEU A 122 -3.42 -8.28 5.94
N PHE A 123 -4.28 -7.40 6.45
CA PHE A 123 -5.06 -7.58 7.66
C PHE A 123 -6.55 -7.49 7.37
N PHE A 124 -7.28 -8.50 7.82
CA PHE A 124 -8.73 -8.58 7.72
C PHE A 124 -9.39 -8.11 9.00
N SER A 125 -10.59 -7.53 8.89
CA SER A 125 -11.39 -7.20 10.07
C SER A 125 -11.67 -8.47 10.88
N PRO A 126 -11.48 -8.45 12.20
CA PRO A 126 -11.93 -9.52 13.08
C PRO A 126 -13.47 -9.41 13.19
N ARG A 127 -14.19 -9.98 12.23
CA ARG A 127 -15.63 -10.23 12.37
C ARG A 127 -15.80 -11.65 12.86
N GLU A 128 -16.34 -11.78 14.05
CA GLU A 128 -16.82 -13.03 14.59
C GLU A 128 -18.05 -13.55 13.83
#